data_eae1612d96809fbd18b4062cc7d764a5
#
_entry.id   eae1612d96809fbd18b4062cc7d764a5
#
_cell.length_a   1.000
_cell.length_b   1.000
_cell.length_c   1.000
_cell.angle_alpha   90.00
_cell.angle_beta   90.00
_cell.angle_gamma   90.00
#
_symmetry.space_group_name_H-M   'P 1'
#
loop_
_entity.id
_entity.type
_entity.pdbx_description
1 polymer ?
#
loop_
_entity_poly.entity_id
_entity_poly.type
_entity_poly.pdbx_seq_one_letter_code
_entity_poly.pdbx_strand_id
1 'polypeptide(L)'
;MDQMKVNAILSALEVQGIPQIIISDPVVIFYLTGAKIQPGERLLALYLNRQGGHKLLVNDLFRQTRDLGVETCYYNDIQDGVEILSSFADPNAPIAIDKNWPARFLLRLQELGCGSRYVNSSDIVDGVRRMKTPEEQEKMRRASRGNDAVMAKLVKLLSEDHTELELKELLLKVYQSEGFQN
;
A
#
# COMPACT_ATOMS: atom_id res chain seq x y z
N MET A 1 -1.28 -3.35 12.45
CA MET A 1 -0.50 -3.94 11.34
C MET A 1 -0.68 -5.45 11.35
N ASP A 2 -0.84 -6.07 10.19
CA ASP A 2 -1.02 -7.53 10.05
C ASP A 2 0.33 -8.25 10.16
N GLN A 3 0.62 -8.79 11.34
CA GLN A 3 1.91 -9.40 11.65
C GLN A 3 2.20 -10.67 10.83
N MET A 4 1.16 -11.43 10.47
CA MET A 4 1.35 -12.64 9.64
C MET A 4 1.86 -12.27 8.24
N LYS A 5 1.27 -11.24 7.63
CA LYS A 5 1.69 -10.75 6.32
C LYS A 5 3.10 -10.14 6.35
N VAL A 6 3.40 -9.36 7.39
CA VAL A 6 4.74 -8.79 7.60
C VAL A 6 5.78 -9.90 7.75
N ASN A 7 5.52 -10.90 8.58
CA ASN A 7 6.41 -12.03 8.77
C ASN A 7 6.63 -12.82 7.48
N ALA A 8 5.60 -13.02 6.67
CA ALA A 8 5.73 -13.69 5.37
C ALA A 8 6.66 -12.93 4.41
N ILE A 9 6.55 -11.59 4.35
CA ILE A 9 7.45 -10.75 3.55
C ILE A 9 8.89 -10.86 4.07
N LEU A 10 9.09 -10.69 5.38
CA LEU A 10 10.43 -10.72 5.98
C LEU A 10 11.08 -12.09 5.85
N SER A 11 10.33 -13.18 6.00
CA SER A 11 10.85 -14.54 5.79
C SER A 11 11.27 -14.80 4.35
N ALA A 12 10.52 -14.28 3.37
CA ALA A 12 10.87 -14.41 1.97
C ALA A 12 12.14 -13.59 1.60
N LEU A 13 12.31 -12.41 2.20
CA LEU A 13 13.51 -11.59 2.06
C LEU A 13 14.74 -12.23 2.71
N GLU A 14 14.53 -12.89 3.84
CA GLU A 14 15.61 -13.61 4.55
C GLU A 14 16.29 -14.67 3.69
N VAL A 15 15.50 -15.43 2.91
CA VAL A 15 16.03 -16.44 1.97
C VAL A 15 17.01 -15.80 0.96
N GLN A 16 16.86 -14.49 0.69
CA GLN A 16 17.75 -13.73 -0.18
C GLN A 16 18.86 -12.97 0.58
N GLY A 17 18.95 -13.15 1.90
CA GLY A 17 19.93 -12.45 2.75
C GLY A 17 19.63 -10.95 2.90
N ILE A 18 18.37 -10.53 2.78
CA ILE A 18 17.95 -9.13 2.87
C ILE A 18 17.19 -8.92 4.19
N PRO A 19 17.74 -8.20 5.18
CA PRO A 19 17.14 -8.07 6.50
C PRO A 19 16.08 -6.96 6.60
N GLN A 20 16.01 -6.06 5.64
CA GLN A 20 15.21 -4.83 5.72
C GLN A 20 14.56 -4.46 4.38
N ILE A 21 13.40 -3.83 4.46
CA ILE A 21 12.64 -3.36 3.28
C ILE A 21 11.98 -2.03 3.57
N ILE A 22 11.92 -1.18 2.57
CA ILE A 22 11.07 0.01 2.54
C ILE A 22 9.98 -0.19 1.49
N ILE A 23 8.75 -0.04 1.92
CA ILE A 23 7.55 -0.14 1.09
C ILE A 23 6.93 1.25 0.97
N SER A 24 6.75 1.75 -0.26
CA SER A 24 6.15 3.06 -0.54
C SER A 24 4.80 2.97 -1.28
N ASP A 25 4.44 1.80 -1.79
CA ASP A 25 3.14 1.60 -2.45
C ASP A 25 1.99 1.75 -1.43
N PRO A 26 1.11 2.78 -1.58
CA PRO A 26 -0.01 3.01 -0.67
C PRO A 26 -0.97 1.81 -0.58
N VAL A 27 -1.09 1.02 -1.65
CA VAL A 27 -1.94 -0.18 -1.68
C VAL A 27 -1.34 -1.29 -0.82
N VAL A 28 -0.02 -1.45 -0.84
CA VAL A 28 0.68 -2.42 0.01
C VAL A 28 0.64 -1.96 1.47
N ILE A 29 0.84 -0.69 1.74
CA ILE A 29 0.73 -0.12 3.09
C ILE A 29 -0.69 -0.33 3.63
N PHE A 30 -1.72 -0.07 2.83
CA PHE A 30 -3.11 -0.40 3.20
C PHE A 30 -3.30 -1.89 3.49
N TYR A 31 -2.76 -2.77 2.65
CA TYR A 31 -2.84 -4.22 2.83
C TYR A 31 -2.23 -4.70 4.15
N LEU A 32 -1.14 -4.05 4.61
CA LEU A 32 -0.43 -4.43 5.83
C LEU A 32 -0.97 -3.74 7.08
N THR A 33 -1.46 -2.50 6.97
CA THR A 33 -1.86 -1.68 8.13
C THR A 33 -3.35 -1.41 8.23
N GLY A 34 -4.09 -1.60 7.12
CA GLY A 34 -5.47 -1.19 6.98
C GLY A 34 -5.67 0.32 6.87
N ALA A 35 -4.60 1.12 6.81
CA ALA A 35 -4.67 2.59 6.67
C ALA A 35 -4.69 3.00 5.19
N LYS A 36 -5.78 3.60 4.76
CA LYS A 36 -5.90 4.16 3.40
C LYS A 36 -5.30 5.57 3.40
N ILE A 37 -4.05 5.68 3.00
CA ILE A 37 -3.31 6.94 2.91
C ILE A 37 -3.02 7.23 1.44
N GLN A 38 -3.37 8.43 0.99
CA GLN A 38 -3.06 8.90 -0.37
C GLN A 38 -2.10 10.08 -0.25
N PRO A 39 -0.78 9.85 -0.31
CA PRO A 39 0.22 10.85 0.02
C PRO A 39 0.38 11.95 -1.02
N GLY A 40 -0.21 11.80 -2.22
CA GLY A 40 0.04 12.71 -3.34
C GLY A 40 1.51 12.68 -3.73
N GLU A 41 2.16 13.85 -3.71
CA GLU A 41 3.60 13.98 -4.03
C GLU A 41 4.53 13.72 -2.83
N ARG A 42 3.97 13.53 -1.63
CA ARG A 42 4.74 13.40 -0.39
C ARG A 42 5.21 11.97 -0.17
N LEU A 43 6.32 11.82 0.51
CA LEU A 43 6.84 10.51 0.87
C LEU A 43 5.89 9.82 1.85
N LEU A 44 5.48 8.63 1.51
CA LEU A 44 4.86 7.66 2.40
C LEU A 44 5.74 6.41 2.38
N ALA A 45 6.19 5.93 3.53
CA ALA A 45 7.08 4.79 3.57
C ALA A 45 6.84 3.94 4.82
N LEU A 46 6.71 2.63 4.63
CA LEU A 46 6.71 1.64 5.70
C LEU A 46 8.06 0.92 5.69
N TYR A 47 8.85 1.18 6.72
CA TYR A 47 10.09 0.46 6.97
C TYR A 47 9.82 -0.80 7.80
N LEU A 48 10.29 -1.93 7.32
CA LEU A 48 10.24 -3.20 8.03
C LEU A 48 11.65 -3.77 8.17
N ASN A 49 11.96 -4.30 9.34
CA ASN A 49 13.24 -4.94 9.62
C ASN A 49 12.99 -6.27 10.36
N ARG A 50 13.76 -7.28 10.02
CA ARG A 50 13.68 -8.60 10.63
C ARG A 50 13.89 -8.60 12.15
N GLN A 51 14.74 -7.72 12.64
CA GLN A 51 15.04 -7.57 14.08
C GLN A 51 13.93 -6.79 14.83
N GLY A 52 12.87 -6.34 14.13
CA GLY A 52 11.83 -5.47 14.68
C GLY A 52 12.11 -4.00 14.40
N GLY A 53 11.49 -3.10 15.18
CA GLY A 53 11.65 -1.65 14.99
C GLY A 53 10.97 -1.14 13.71
N HIS A 54 9.85 -1.76 13.32
CA HIS A 54 9.06 -1.32 12.16
C HIS A 54 8.55 0.11 12.35
N LYS A 55 8.62 0.91 11.30
CA LYS A 55 8.21 2.32 11.34
C LYS A 55 7.42 2.71 10.10
N LEU A 56 6.36 3.46 10.30
CA LEU A 56 5.59 4.08 9.22
C LEU A 56 5.89 5.58 9.20
N LEU A 57 6.47 6.08 8.12
CA LEU A 57 6.74 7.50 7.93
C LEU A 57 5.60 8.12 7.11
N VAL A 58 4.97 9.15 7.65
CA VAL A 58 3.80 9.82 7.07
C VAL A 58 3.97 11.34 7.16
N ASN A 59 3.59 12.06 6.12
CA ASN A 59 3.53 13.52 6.22
C ASN A 59 2.40 13.97 7.16
N ASP A 60 2.63 15.03 7.91
CA ASP A 60 1.70 15.61 8.89
C ASP A 60 0.29 15.90 8.35
N LEU A 61 0.15 16.12 7.05
CA LEU A 61 -1.14 16.32 6.40
C LEU A 61 -2.04 15.07 6.42
N PHE A 62 -1.45 13.89 6.63
CA PHE A 62 -2.15 12.61 6.60
C PHE A 62 -2.12 11.89 7.95
N ARG A 63 -2.13 12.64 9.06
CA ARG A 63 -2.09 12.06 10.41
C ARG A 63 -3.19 11.02 10.61
N GLN A 64 -2.78 9.91 11.20
CA GLN A 64 -3.69 8.83 11.53
C GLN A 64 -4.19 9.00 12.95
N THR A 65 -5.51 8.85 13.15
CA THR A 65 -6.15 9.01 14.47
C THR A 65 -6.27 7.69 15.22
N ARG A 66 -6.05 6.56 14.55
CA ARG A 66 -6.12 5.22 15.13
C ARG A 66 -4.73 4.60 15.27
N ASP A 67 -4.58 3.69 16.22
CA ASP A 67 -3.39 2.85 16.29
C ASP A 67 -3.35 1.89 15.07
N LEU A 68 -2.25 1.93 14.35
CA LEU A 68 -2.00 1.07 13.18
C LEU A 68 -1.23 -0.21 13.54
N GLY A 69 -0.85 -0.39 14.81
CA GLY A 69 -0.01 -1.49 15.26
C GLY A 69 1.43 -1.40 14.72
N VAL A 70 1.89 -0.19 14.39
CA VAL A 70 3.25 0.15 13.99
C VAL A 70 3.58 1.56 14.47
N GLU A 71 4.80 1.77 14.93
CA GLU A 71 5.29 3.11 15.30
C GLU A 71 5.18 4.04 14.09
N THR A 72 4.40 5.13 14.25
CA THR A 72 4.19 6.10 13.17
C THR A 72 5.00 7.36 13.45
N CYS A 73 5.93 7.66 12.56
CA CYS A 73 6.75 8.85 12.57
C CYS A 73 6.15 9.88 11.62
N TYR A 74 6.07 11.13 12.04
CA TYR A 74 5.52 12.20 11.24
C TYR A 74 6.61 13.20 10.83
N TYR A 75 6.45 13.77 9.63
CA TYR A 75 7.29 14.84 9.12
C TYR A 75 6.44 15.88 8.40
N ASN A 76 6.91 17.11 8.30
CA ASN A 76 6.26 18.20 7.59
C ASN A 76 7.01 18.58 6.30
N ASP A 77 6.43 19.48 5.51
CA ASP A 77 6.97 19.86 4.20
C ASP A 77 8.30 20.67 4.26
N ILE A 78 8.79 21.06 5.45
CA ILE A 78 10.08 21.73 5.65
C ILE A 78 11.20 20.69 5.90
N GLN A 79 10.85 19.50 6.39
CA GLN A 79 11.80 18.47 6.74
C GLN A 79 12.11 17.56 5.54
N ASP A 80 13.33 17.07 5.47
CA ASP A 80 13.69 16.01 4.52
C ASP A 80 13.17 14.65 5.04
N GLY A 81 12.00 14.24 4.57
CA GLY A 81 11.41 12.95 4.94
C GLY A 81 12.28 11.75 4.56
N VAL A 82 13.13 11.89 3.53
CA VAL A 82 14.04 10.81 3.11
C VAL A 82 15.20 10.68 4.09
N GLU A 83 15.71 11.78 4.63
CA GLU A 83 16.72 11.76 5.68
C GLU A 83 16.19 11.10 6.96
N ILE A 84 14.96 11.42 7.36
CA ILE A 84 14.30 10.76 8.49
C ILE A 84 14.16 9.26 8.21
N LEU A 85 13.69 8.87 7.02
CA LEU A 85 13.55 7.47 6.63
C LEU A 85 14.91 6.73 6.66
N SER A 86 15.98 7.37 6.20
CA SER A 86 17.30 6.78 6.17
C SER A 86 17.84 6.45 7.58
N SER A 87 17.43 7.22 8.59
CA SER A 87 17.82 6.99 9.98
C SER A 87 17.23 5.71 10.58
N PHE A 88 16.24 5.10 9.95
CA PHE A 88 15.64 3.83 10.40
C PHE A 88 16.43 2.61 9.93
N ALA A 89 17.17 2.75 8.84
CA ALA A 89 17.80 1.64 8.14
C ALA A 89 19.22 1.38 8.61
N ASP A 90 19.67 0.13 8.44
CA ASP A 90 21.09 -0.24 8.61
C ASP A 90 21.84 0.02 7.28
N PRO A 91 22.76 0.99 7.24
CA PRO A 91 23.51 1.33 6.03
C PRO A 91 24.47 0.21 5.59
N ASN A 92 24.84 -0.70 6.49
CA ASN A 92 25.76 -1.79 6.20
C ASN A 92 25.08 -3.04 5.63
N ALA A 93 23.73 -3.08 5.68
CA ALA A 93 22.95 -4.21 5.20
C ALA A 93 22.27 -3.90 3.85
N PRO A 94 22.00 -4.93 3.00
CA PRO A 94 21.20 -4.75 1.81
C PRO A 94 19.78 -4.33 2.20
N ILE A 95 19.16 -3.45 1.37
CA ILE A 95 17.83 -2.94 1.57
C ILE A 95 16.95 -3.27 0.37
N ALA A 96 15.79 -3.83 0.63
CA ALA A 96 14.77 -4.07 -0.39
C ALA A 96 13.90 -2.82 -0.60
N ILE A 97 13.51 -2.59 -1.84
CA ILE A 97 12.65 -1.50 -2.27
C ILE A 97 11.49 -2.08 -3.07
N ASP A 98 10.29 -1.61 -2.85
CA ASP A 98 9.13 -1.99 -3.65
C ASP A 98 9.08 -1.23 -5.00
N LYS A 99 8.07 -1.54 -5.84
CA LYS A 99 8.02 -1.12 -7.25
C LYS A 99 7.61 0.32 -7.51
N ASN A 100 6.94 0.97 -6.56
CA ASN A 100 6.29 2.27 -6.80
C ASN A 100 6.97 3.41 -6.05
N TRP A 101 8.19 3.76 -6.48
CA TRP A 101 8.93 4.88 -5.92
C TRP A 101 9.05 6.01 -6.93
N PRO A 102 8.69 7.26 -6.57
CA PRO A 102 9.16 8.42 -7.31
C PRO A 102 10.68 8.47 -7.29
N ALA A 103 11.29 8.59 -8.46
CA ALA A 103 12.75 8.51 -8.62
C ALA A 103 13.51 9.44 -7.66
N ARG A 104 12.98 10.66 -7.40
CA ARG A 104 13.61 11.63 -6.49
C ARG A 104 13.87 11.06 -5.08
N PHE A 105 12.96 10.25 -4.54
CA PHE A 105 13.13 9.68 -3.20
C PHE A 105 14.15 8.55 -3.18
N LEU A 106 14.14 7.71 -4.22
CA LEU A 106 15.12 6.62 -4.33
C LEU A 106 16.54 7.17 -4.54
N LEU A 107 16.71 8.16 -5.40
CA LEU A 107 18.00 8.82 -5.61
C LEU A 107 18.52 9.45 -4.31
N ARG A 108 17.65 10.14 -3.57
CA ARG A 108 18.01 10.73 -2.28
C ARG A 108 18.39 9.67 -1.24
N LEU A 109 17.70 8.53 -1.17
CA LEU A 109 18.09 7.40 -0.32
C LEU A 109 19.49 6.86 -0.67
N GLN A 110 19.79 6.79 -1.96
CA GLN A 110 21.13 6.36 -2.43
C GLN A 110 22.22 7.36 -2.06
N GLU A 111 21.96 8.66 -2.22
CA GLU A 111 22.88 9.73 -1.79
C GLU A 111 23.18 9.66 -0.28
N LEU A 112 22.19 9.33 0.52
CA LEU A 112 22.32 9.19 1.99
C LEU A 112 22.94 7.86 2.42
N GLY A 113 23.20 6.95 1.49
CA GLY A 113 23.79 5.65 1.80
C GLY A 113 22.93 4.78 2.72
N CYS A 114 21.61 4.79 2.53
CA CYS A 114 20.64 4.12 3.39
C CYS A 114 20.79 2.59 3.45
N GLY A 115 21.54 1.97 2.56
CA GLY A 115 21.83 0.54 2.53
C GLY A 115 23.04 0.22 1.68
N SER A 116 23.71 -0.88 1.98
CA SER A 116 24.90 -1.32 1.24
C SER A 116 24.61 -1.72 -0.20
N ARG A 117 23.38 -2.13 -0.49
CA ARG A 117 22.87 -2.51 -1.81
C ARG A 117 21.36 -2.35 -1.84
N TYR A 118 20.83 -1.88 -2.97
CA TYR A 118 19.38 -1.73 -3.21
C TYR A 118 18.88 -2.88 -4.07
N VAL A 119 17.81 -3.53 -3.63
CA VAL A 119 17.24 -4.71 -4.28
C VAL A 119 15.76 -4.50 -4.55
N ASN A 120 15.31 -4.76 -5.77
CA ASN A 120 13.88 -4.75 -6.08
C ASN A 120 13.21 -5.99 -5.45
N SER A 121 12.23 -5.77 -4.58
CA SER A 121 11.49 -6.82 -3.88
C SER A 121 10.03 -6.94 -4.31
N SER A 122 9.67 -6.35 -5.44
CA SER A 122 8.29 -6.35 -5.94
C SER A 122 7.67 -7.74 -6.00
N ASP A 123 8.42 -8.72 -6.52
CA ASP A 123 7.95 -10.10 -6.66
C ASP A 123 7.69 -10.79 -5.30
N ILE A 124 8.46 -10.45 -4.27
CA ILE A 124 8.27 -10.96 -2.92
C ILE A 124 6.95 -10.43 -2.34
N VAL A 125 6.77 -9.11 -2.38
CA VAL A 125 5.57 -8.46 -1.86
C VAL A 125 4.33 -8.91 -2.63
N ASP A 126 4.41 -8.95 -3.96
CA ASP A 126 3.32 -9.42 -4.81
C ASP A 126 3.04 -10.92 -4.62
N GLY A 127 4.06 -11.73 -4.35
CA GLY A 127 3.94 -13.14 -4.03
C GLY A 127 3.09 -13.38 -2.77
N VAL A 128 3.38 -12.63 -1.70
CA VAL A 128 2.57 -12.68 -0.46
C VAL A 128 1.13 -12.22 -0.72
N ARG A 129 0.93 -11.12 -1.47
CA ARG A 129 -0.40 -10.61 -1.81
C ARG A 129 -1.18 -11.53 -2.76
N ARG A 130 -0.51 -12.36 -3.54
CA ARG A 130 -1.15 -13.32 -4.46
C ARG A 130 -1.91 -14.41 -3.70
N MET A 131 -1.39 -14.83 -2.55
CA MET A 131 -2.04 -15.82 -1.69
C MET A 131 -3.08 -15.10 -0.80
N LYS A 132 -4.38 -15.32 -1.10
CA LYS A 132 -5.49 -14.71 -0.36
C LYS A 132 -5.93 -15.61 0.79
N THR A 133 -6.16 -15.00 1.95
CA THR A 133 -6.79 -15.72 3.06
C THR A 133 -8.24 -16.11 2.72
N PRO A 134 -8.85 -17.07 3.43
CA PRO A 134 -10.26 -17.41 3.21
C PRO A 134 -11.20 -16.20 3.31
N GLU A 135 -10.93 -15.28 4.25
CA GLU A 135 -11.71 -14.06 4.43
C GLU A 135 -11.53 -13.09 3.25
N GLU A 136 -10.31 -12.96 2.74
CA GLU A 136 -10.03 -12.14 1.55
C GLU A 136 -10.68 -12.75 0.30
N GLN A 137 -10.65 -14.08 0.16
CA GLN A 137 -11.34 -14.77 -0.93
C GLN A 137 -12.85 -14.53 -0.90
N GLU A 138 -13.49 -14.57 0.29
CA GLU A 138 -14.92 -14.31 0.39
C GLU A 138 -15.27 -12.85 0.07
N LYS A 139 -14.43 -11.90 0.51
CA LYS A 139 -14.59 -10.48 0.11
C LYS A 139 -14.50 -10.31 -1.41
N MET A 140 -13.56 -10.99 -2.07
CA MET A 140 -13.44 -10.97 -3.53
C MET A 140 -14.65 -11.60 -4.22
N ARG A 141 -15.15 -12.75 -3.74
CA ARG A 141 -16.36 -13.38 -4.29
C ARG A 141 -17.59 -12.49 -4.14
N ARG A 142 -17.73 -11.83 -2.96
CA ARG A 142 -18.81 -10.86 -2.72
C ARG A 142 -18.70 -9.67 -3.68
N ALA A 143 -17.52 -9.12 -3.87
CA ALA A 143 -17.30 -8.01 -4.81
C ALA A 143 -17.64 -8.44 -6.25
N SER A 144 -17.22 -9.64 -6.66
CA SER A 144 -17.55 -10.18 -8.00
C SER A 144 -19.06 -10.33 -8.18
N ARG A 145 -19.76 -10.99 -7.25
CA ARG A 145 -21.24 -11.13 -7.32
C ARG A 145 -21.94 -9.78 -7.40
N GLY A 146 -21.50 -8.80 -6.61
CA GLY A 146 -22.06 -7.45 -6.66
C GLY A 146 -21.82 -6.75 -8.00
N ASN A 147 -20.62 -6.89 -8.56
CA ASN A 147 -20.33 -6.37 -9.90
C ASN A 147 -21.22 -7.03 -10.97
N ASP A 148 -21.42 -8.34 -10.91
CA ASP A 148 -22.31 -9.05 -11.85
C ASP A 148 -23.75 -8.54 -11.74
N ALA A 149 -24.25 -8.29 -10.52
CA ALA A 149 -25.57 -7.70 -10.30
C ALA A 149 -25.69 -6.27 -10.88
N VAL A 150 -24.64 -5.45 -10.73
CA VAL A 150 -24.59 -4.11 -11.32
C VAL A 150 -24.57 -4.18 -12.84
N MET A 151 -23.76 -5.07 -13.42
CA MET A 151 -23.69 -5.26 -14.87
C MET A 151 -25.03 -5.72 -15.47
N ALA A 152 -25.75 -6.62 -14.79
CA ALA A 152 -27.09 -7.02 -15.23
C ALA A 152 -28.10 -5.85 -15.25
N LYS A 153 -28.00 -4.91 -14.31
CA LYS A 153 -28.81 -3.69 -14.28
C LYS A 153 -28.37 -2.70 -15.36
N LEU A 154 -27.07 -2.58 -15.60
CA LEU A 154 -26.51 -1.71 -16.65
C LEU A 154 -27.07 -2.08 -18.03
N VAL A 155 -27.12 -3.37 -18.37
CA VAL A 155 -27.66 -3.83 -19.66
C VAL A 155 -29.10 -3.32 -19.89
N LYS A 156 -29.90 -3.26 -18.82
CA LYS A 156 -31.27 -2.71 -18.90
C LYS A 156 -31.27 -1.19 -19.11
N LEU A 157 -30.40 -0.48 -18.38
CA LEU A 157 -30.28 0.98 -18.53
C LEU A 157 -29.77 1.40 -19.92
N LEU A 158 -28.93 0.59 -20.55
CA LEU A 158 -28.44 0.84 -21.91
C LEU A 158 -29.53 0.69 -23.00
N SER A 159 -30.64 0.01 -22.70
CA SER A 159 -31.78 -0.09 -23.61
C SER A 159 -32.74 1.10 -23.53
N GLU A 160 -32.52 2.01 -22.60
CA GLU A 160 -33.28 3.25 -22.40
C GLU A 160 -32.50 4.43 -23.00
N ASP A 161 -33.21 5.51 -23.33
CA ASP A 161 -32.59 6.69 -23.96
C ASP A 161 -31.98 7.60 -22.87
N HIS A 162 -30.75 7.30 -22.51
CA HIS A 162 -29.95 8.05 -21.53
C HIS A 162 -28.67 8.63 -22.15
N THR A 163 -28.31 9.83 -21.74
CA THR A 163 -26.98 10.39 -22.00
C THR A 163 -25.93 9.64 -21.19
N GLU A 164 -24.66 9.70 -21.61
CA GLU A 164 -23.54 9.08 -20.88
C GLU A 164 -23.45 9.58 -19.42
N LEU A 165 -23.73 10.86 -19.19
CA LEU A 165 -23.70 11.45 -17.85
C LEU A 165 -24.81 10.90 -16.96
N GLU A 166 -26.05 10.83 -17.47
CA GLU A 166 -27.20 10.23 -16.76
C GLU A 166 -26.95 8.77 -16.45
N LEU A 167 -26.41 8.01 -17.41
CA LEU A 167 -26.05 6.61 -17.21
C LEU A 167 -25.00 6.43 -16.11
N LYS A 168 -23.99 7.29 -16.05
CA LYS A 168 -22.99 7.29 -14.99
C LYS A 168 -23.61 7.53 -13.62
N GLU A 169 -24.51 8.50 -13.50
CA GLU A 169 -25.21 8.80 -12.23
C GLU A 169 -26.10 7.64 -11.78
N LEU A 170 -26.85 7.04 -12.72
CA LEU A 170 -27.67 5.87 -12.45
C LEU A 170 -26.83 4.68 -12.00
N LEU A 171 -25.70 4.44 -12.65
CA LEU A 171 -24.77 3.38 -12.28
C LEU A 171 -24.21 3.56 -10.87
N LEU A 172 -23.84 4.77 -10.48
CA LEU A 172 -23.39 5.07 -9.12
C LEU A 172 -24.45 4.72 -8.07
N LYS A 173 -25.73 5.05 -8.34
CA LYS A 173 -26.86 4.68 -7.47
C LYS A 173 -27.03 3.16 -7.38
N VAL A 174 -26.85 2.46 -8.49
CA VAL A 174 -26.89 0.99 -8.51
C VAL A 174 -25.77 0.39 -7.68
N TYR A 175 -24.51 0.86 -7.81
CA TYR A 175 -23.40 0.42 -6.96
C TYR A 175 -23.68 0.65 -5.47
N GLN A 176 -24.21 1.81 -5.11
CA GLN A 176 -24.59 2.13 -3.73
C GLN A 176 -25.69 1.20 -3.21
N SER A 177 -26.70 0.86 -4.04
CA SER A 177 -27.78 -0.06 -3.65
C SER A 177 -27.28 -1.49 -3.42
N GLU A 178 -26.17 -1.89 -4.06
CA GLU A 178 -25.50 -3.18 -3.83
C GLU A 178 -24.49 -3.13 -2.65
N GLY A 179 -24.41 -1.99 -1.95
CA GLY A 179 -23.57 -1.82 -0.76
C GLY A 179 -22.10 -1.50 -1.07
N PHE A 180 -21.80 -1.04 -2.29
CA PHE A 180 -20.47 -0.54 -2.64
C PHE A 180 -20.38 0.96 -2.37
N GLN A 181 -19.21 1.39 -1.87
CA GLN A 181 -18.85 2.80 -1.70
C GLN A 181 -17.87 3.19 -2.80
N ASN A 182 -17.97 4.44 -3.23
CA ASN A 182 -17.00 5.05 -4.15
C ASN A 182 -15.64 5.26 -3.48
#